data_3a9f0bf756ec7cd201eab823e2f6ba53
#
_entry.id   3a9f0bf756ec7cd201eab823e2f6ba53
#
_cell.length_a   1.000
_cell.length_b   1.000
_cell.length_c   1.000
_cell.angle_alpha   90.00
_cell.angle_beta   90.00
_cell.angle_gamma   90.00
#
_symmetry.space_group_name_H-M   'P 1'
#
loop_
_entity.id
_entity.type
_entity.pdbx_description
1 polymer ?
#
loop_
_entity_poly.entity_id
_entity_poly.type
_entity_poly.pdbx_seq_one_letter_code
_entity_poly.pdbx_strand_id
1 'polypeptide(L)'
;PRAAQSPPHSCGSPHAADATQAPPTRCASILSALSMTPQQYVQNKAAASGSSFYYAFLFLPAPRRAAITAYYAFCREIDDVVDEIHDASVAAAKLAWWQGEVRQAFAGQPTHPVTQALMPHCADYGIEARHLLAVIEGCQMDLEQSRYLDFAGLQRYCHLVAGMVGEVAARIFGQTEAATTTYAHTLGLAFQLTNIIRDVGEDALRGRIYLPIAELQQFDVKAHEISQRQHSERFTALMKFQADRAHQLYDQALALLPAADWRAQKPGLMMASIYRTLLREIEADGFQVLHQRTSLTPLRKLWLAWKMQALGRF
;
A
#
# COMPACT_ATOMS: atom_id res chain seq x y z
N PRO A 1 28.17 -69.40 14.29
CA PRO A 1 29.43 -69.84 14.82
C PRO A 1 30.56 -68.89 14.44
N ARG A 2 31.28 -68.55 15.47
CA ARG A 2 32.69 -68.10 15.50
C ARG A 2 33.02 -66.77 14.86
N ALA A 3 33.31 -65.79 15.65
CA ALA A 3 34.50 -65.53 16.53
C ALA A 3 35.54 -64.69 15.81
N ALA A 4 35.68 -63.51 16.36
CA ALA A 4 36.85 -62.90 16.99
C ALA A 4 38.09 -62.62 16.13
N GLN A 5 38.53 -61.41 16.14
CA GLN A 5 39.81 -60.93 16.70
C GLN A 5 40.15 -59.49 16.29
N SER A 6 40.41 -58.63 17.27
CA SER A 6 41.22 -57.40 17.16
C SER A 6 42.66 -57.79 17.62
N PRO A 7 43.68 -56.87 17.63
CA PRO A 7 43.97 -55.50 17.19
C PRO A 7 45.32 -55.40 16.41
N PRO A 8 46.14 -54.33 16.33
CA PRO A 8 46.41 -53.27 17.28
C PRO A 8 46.69 -51.85 16.65
N HIS A 9 46.77 -50.89 17.57
CA HIS A 9 47.23 -49.49 17.60
C HIS A 9 48.22 -48.97 16.56
N SER A 10 47.98 -47.74 16.09
CA SER A 10 49.06 -46.74 15.86
C SER A 10 48.55 -45.30 16.06
N CYS A 11 49.43 -44.55 16.73
CA CYS A 11 49.34 -43.18 17.18
C CYS A 11 49.40 -42.20 15.99
N GLY A 12 48.61 -41.10 15.99
CA GLY A 12 48.72 -40.00 14.99
C GLY A 12 48.07 -38.74 15.56
N SER A 13 48.85 -37.71 15.74
CA SER A 13 48.61 -36.41 16.42
C SER A 13 47.52 -35.53 15.79
N PRO A 14 47.08 -34.44 16.47
CA PRO A 14 45.77 -33.82 16.29
C PRO A 14 45.80 -32.78 15.16
N HIS A 15 44.77 -32.81 14.31
CA HIS A 15 44.44 -31.73 13.40
C HIS A 15 43.43 -30.78 14.03
N ALA A 16 43.66 -29.50 13.76
CA ALA A 16 42.99 -28.32 14.26
C ALA A 16 41.46 -28.41 14.13
N ALA A 17 40.78 -27.99 15.21
CA ALA A 17 39.33 -27.83 15.28
C ALA A 17 38.87 -26.72 14.35
N ASP A 18 38.00 -27.08 13.42
CA ASP A 18 37.22 -26.16 12.58
C ASP A 18 36.18 -25.48 13.49
N ALA A 19 36.28 -24.15 13.58
CA ALA A 19 35.38 -23.33 14.38
C ALA A 19 34.01 -23.25 13.69
N THR A 20 33.11 -24.12 14.08
CA THR A 20 31.67 -24.02 13.76
C THR A 20 31.13 -22.68 14.24
N GLN A 21 30.82 -21.79 13.30
CA GLN A 21 30.11 -20.54 13.58
C GLN A 21 28.72 -20.89 14.16
N ALA A 22 28.53 -20.53 15.42
CA ALA A 22 27.22 -20.59 16.06
C ALA A 22 26.25 -19.63 15.37
N PRO A 23 24.97 -19.96 15.24
CA PRO A 23 23.98 -19.05 14.67
C PRO A 23 23.88 -17.77 15.53
N PRO A 24 23.67 -16.58 14.91
CA PRO A 24 23.60 -15.33 15.66
C PRO A 24 22.50 -15.41 16.72
N THR A 25 22.89 -15.22 17.96
CA THR A 25 22.01 -15.25 19.13
C THR A 25 20.89 -14.20 18.96
N ARG A 26 19.66 -14.55 19.37
CA ARG A 26 18.47 -13.66 19.42
C ARG A 26 18.76 -12.28 20.03
N CYS A 27 19.76 -12.15 20.91
CA CYS A 27 20.21 -10.87 21.45
C CYS A 27 20.87 -9.94 20.42
N ALA A 28 21.59 -10.46 19.41
CA ALA A 28 22.21 -9.62 18.39
C ALA A 28 21.18 -8.99 17.44
N SER A 29 20.09 -9.69 17.15
CA SER A 29 18.98 -9.15 16.34
C SER A 29 18.16 -8.09 17.10
N ILE A 30 18.02 -8.22 18.42
CA ILE A 30 17.35 -7.20 19.26
C ILE A 30 18.24 -5.96 19.42
N LEU A 31 19.55 -6.10 19.56
CA LEU A 31 20.50 -4.98 19.65
C LEU A 31 20.65 -4.24 18.31
N SER A 32 20.53 -4.92 17.17
CA SER A 32 20.53 -4.26 15.86
C SER A 32 19.25 -3.46 15.59
N ALA A 33 18.11 -3.90 16.15
CA ALA A 33 16.85 -3.16 16.10
C ALA A 33 16.87 -1.89 16.97
N LEU A 34 17.64 -1.88 18.06
CA LEU A 34 17.80 -0.73 18.96
C LEU A 34 18.73 0.37 18.39
N SER A 35 19.40 0.14 17.24
CA SER A 35 20.28 1.12 16.59
C SER A 35 19.74 1.69 15.28
N MET A 36 18.52 1.32 14.87
CA MET A 36 17.94 1.78 13.61
C MET A 36 17.46 3.22 13.73
N THR A 37 17.95 4.11 12.85
CA THR A 37 17.46 5.50 12.80
C THR A 37 16.02 5.56 12.28
N PRO A 38 15.25 6.62 12.62
CA PRO A 38 13.91 6.82 12.07
C PRO A 38 13.88 6.77 10.52
N GLN A 39 14.88 7.33 9.86
CA GLN A 39 15.02 7.31 8.41
C GLN A 39 15.22 5.89 7.85
N GLN A 40 16.08 5.10 8.50
CA GLN A 40 16.27 3.69 8.12
C GLN A 40 14.99 2.87 8.32
N TYR A 41 14.25 3.13 9.40
CA TYR A 41 12.98 2.46 9.67
C TYR A 41 11.98 2.67 8.51
N VAL A 42 11.74 3.93 8.13
CA VAL A 42 10.76 4.22 7.06
C VAL A 42 11.22 3.72 5.69
N GLN A 43 12.51 3.74 5.41
CA GLN A 43 13.07 3.15 4.18
C GLN A 43 12.85 1.64 4.12
N ASN A 44 13.12 0.93 5.21
CA ASN A 44 12.92 -0.52 5.30
C ASN A 44 11.43 -0.87 5.16
N LYS A 45 10.54 -0.13 5.83
CA LYS A 45 9.09 -0.34 5.75
C LYS A 45 8.59 -0.13 4.31
N ALA A 46 9.02 0.94 3.65
CA ALA A 46 8.65 1.23 2.27
C ALA A 46 9.19 0.19 1.28
N ALA A 47 10.44 -0.25 1.44
CA ALA A 47 11.05 -1.26 0.58
C ALA A 47 10.40 -2.64 0.73
N ALA A 48 10.06 -3.05 1.97
CA ALA A 48 9.42 -4.32 2.26
C ALA A 48 8.02 -4.45 1.66
N SER A 49 7.33 -3.33 1.41
CA SER A 49 5.94 -3.33 0.91
C SER A 49 5.77 -3.89 -0.50
N GLY A 50 6.82 -3.95 -1.33
CA GLY A 50 6.75 -4.35 -2.74
C GLY A 50 5.83 -3.49 -3.62
N SER A 51 5.42 -2.33 -3.10
CA SER A 51 4.42 -1.45 -3.71
C SER A 51 4.90 -0.83 -5.02
N SER A 52 3.95 -0.61 -5.93
CA SER A 52 4.18 0.13 -7.18
C SER A 52 4.60 1.59 -6.94
N PHE A 53 4.25 2.17 -5.79
CA PHE A 53 4.64 3.53 -5.40
C PHE A 53 6.16 3.71 -5.33
N TYR A 54 6.88 2.69 -4.86
CA TYR A 54 8.33 2.74 -4.76
C TYR A 54 9.00 3.12 -6.09
N TYR A 55 8.51 2.57 -7.22
CA TYR A 55 9.08 2.86 -8.55
C TYR A 55 8.90 4.33 -8.97
N ALA A 56 7.78 4.95 -8.61
CA ALA A 56 7.53 6.36 -8.90
C ALA A 56 8.40 7.30 -8.05
N PHE A 57 8.70 6.91 -6.81
CA PHE A 57 9.51 7.73 -5.89
C PHE A 57 10.99 7.79 -6.26
N LEU A 58 11.51 6.81 -7.02
CA LEU A 58 12.93 6.76 -7.42
C LEU A 58 13.36 8.00 -8.22
N PHE A 59 12.43 8.62 -8.94
CA PHE A 59 12.71 9.78 -9.80
C PHE A 59 12.58 11.13 -9.08
N LEU A 60 12.22 11.13 -7.80
CA LEU A 60 12.09 12.35 -7.00
C LEU A 60 13.45 12.86 -6.50
N PRO A 61 13.63 14.20 -6.36
CA PRO A 61 14.73 14.77 -5.61
C PRO A 61 14.79 14.25 -4.18
N ALA A 62 15.99 14.13 -3.62
CA ALA A 62 16.21 13.51 -2.31
C ALA A 62 15.30 14.04 -1.17
N PRO A 63 15.07 15.36 -1.01
CA PRO A 63 14.20 15.86 0.06
C PRO A 63 12.74 15.40 -0.10
N ARG A 64 12.19 15.49 -1.33
CA ARG A 64 10.83 15.03 -1.64
C ARG A 64 10.68 13.52 -1.50
N ARG A 65 11.72 12.78 -1.92
CA ARG A 65 11.74 11.33 -1.77
C ARG A 65 11.78 10.92 -0.30
N ALA A 66 12.53 11.62 0.56
CA ALA A 66 12.54 11.36 2.01
C ALA A 66 11.14 11.61 2.62
N ALA A 67 10.53 12.75 2.29
CA ALA A 67 9.19 13.11 2.78
C ALA A 67 8.12 12.08 2.38
N ILE A 68 8.05 11.73 1.09
CA ILE A 68 7.04 10.77 0.61
C ILE A 68 7.28 9.36 1.15
N THR A 69 8.55 8.95 1.35
CA THR A 69 8.87 7.65 1.95
C THR A 69 8.41 7.58 3.40
N ALA A 70 8.63 8.64 4.19
CA ALA A 70 8.17 8.71 5.57
C ALA A 70 6.63 8.71 5.65
N TYR A 71 5.96 9.48 4.79
CA TYR A 71 4.51 9.50 4.72
C TYR A 71 3.92 8.16 4.27
N TYR A 72 4.50 7.54 3.26
CA TYR A 72 4.11 6.21 2.81
C TYR A 72 4.28 5.15 3.91
N ALA A 73 5.38 5.20 4.64
CA ALA A 73 5.60 4.30 5.78
C ALA A 73 4.55 4.49 6.87
N PHE A 74 4.10 5.74 7.13
CA PHE A 74 2.98 6.00 8.04
C PHE A 74 1.70 5.32 7.54
N CYS A 75 1.31 5.50 6.28
CA CYS A 75 0.12 4.87 5.73
C CYS A 75 0.18 3.33 5.87
N ARG A 76 1.35 2.72 5.62
CA ARG A 76 1.54 1.27 5.79
C ARG A 76 1.45 0.81 7.23
N GLU A 77 1.95 1.59 8.20
CA GLU A 77 1.79 1.25 9.63
C GLU A 77 0.32 1.20 10.03
N ILE A 78 -0.49 2.15 9.53
CA ILE A 78 -1.92 2.20 9.84
C ILE A 78 -2.68 1.06 9.15
N ASP A 79 -2.38 0.80 7.88
CA ASP A 79 -2.98 -0.26 7.07
C ASP A 79 -2.70 -1.65 7.67
N ASP A 80 -1.45 -1.92 8.07
CA ASP A 80 -1.05 -3.18 8.69
C ASP A 80 -1.79 -3.46 10.03
N VAL A 81 -2.26 -2.42 10.74
CA VAL A 81 -3.08 -2.62 11.96
C VAL A 81 -4.37 -3.37 11.65
N VAL A 82 -5.04 -3.04 10.56
CA VAL A 82 -6.33 -3.64 10.20
C VAL A 82 -6.21 -4.88 9.33
N ASP A 83 -5.05 -5.08 8.72
CA ASP A 83 -4.78 -6.25 7.87
C ASP A 83 -4.15 -7.42 8.62
N GLU A 84 -3.30 -7.15 9.64
CA GLU A 84 -2.52 -8.17 10.34
C GLU A 84 -3.07 -8.52 11.73
N ILE A 85 -3.82 -7.60 12.38
CA ILE A 85 -4.35 -7.84 13.71
C ILE A 85 -5.76 -8.42 13.62
N HIS A 86 -5.89 -9.71 13.93
CA HIS A 86 -7.19 -10.41 13.80
C HIS A 86 -8.18 -10.07 14.91
N ASP A 87 -7.73 -9.63 16.09
CA ASP A 87 -8.60 -9.18 17.18
C ASP A 87 -9.01 -7.72 16.97
N ALA A 88 -10.29 -7.49 16.66
CA ALA A 88 -10.81 -6.17 16.37
C ALA A 88 -10.66 -5.18 17.56
N SER A 89 -10.70 -5.66 18.80
CA SER A 89 -10.51 -4.80 19.98
C SER A 89 -9.07 -4.34 20.13
N VAL A 90 -8.12 -5.22 19.82
CA VAL A 90 -6.68 -4.90 19.81
C VAL A 90 -6.36 -3.95 18.65
N ALA A 91 -6.91 -4.20 17.46
CA ALA A 91 -6.75 -3.31 16.31
C ALA A 91 -7.31 -1.90 16.61
N ALA A 92 -8.53 -1.81 17.17
CA ALA A 92 -9.14 -0.54 17.56
C ALA A 92 -8.30 0.21 18.62
N ALA A 93 -7.80 -0.49 19.65
CA ALA A 93 -6.92 0.11 20.64
C ALA A 93 -5.61 0.63 20.01
N LYS A 94 -5.05 -0.09 19.03
CA LYS A 94 -3.85 0.33 18.31
C LYS A 94 -4.11 1.56 17.42
N LEU A 95 -5.25 1.63 16.73
CA LEU A 95 -5.65 2.83 15.97
C LEU A 95 -5.87 4.03 16.90
N ALA A 96 -6.48 3.84 18.06
CA ALA A 96 -6.63 4.90 19.07
C ALA A 96 -5.27 5.38 19.60
N TRP A 97 -4.32 4.48 19.80
CA TRP A 97 -2.94 4.85 20.14
C TRP A 97 -2.30 5.69 19.02
N TRP A 98 -2.46 5.29 17.74
CA TRP A 98 -1.96 6.06 16.61
C TRP A 98 -2.57 7.47 16.51
N GLN A 99 -3.86 7.62 16.83
CA GLN A 99 -4.48 8.96 16.94
C GLN A 99 -3.80 9.81 18.03
N GLY A 100 -3.46 9.20 19.17
CA GLY A 100 -2.70 9.85 20.24
C GLY A 100 -1.30 10.26 19.78
N GLU A 101 -0.57 9.32 19.13
CA GLU A 101 0.77 9.57 18.59
C GLU A 101 0.79 10.72 17.58
N VAL A 102 -0.19 10.77 16.65
CA VAL A 102 -0.31 11.87 15.69
C VAL A 102 -0.48 13.22 16.42
N ARG A 103 -1.39 13.30 17.42
CA ARG A 103 -1.60 14.54 18.18
C ARG A 103 -0.34 14.98 18.93
N GLN A 104 0.36 14.04 19.57
CA GLN A 104 1.63 14.30 20.28
C GLN A 104 2.74 14.73 19.32
N ALA A 105 2.85 14.08 18.16
CA ALA A 105 3.84 14.42 17.15
C ALA A 105 3.68 15.87 16.64
N PHE A 106 2.44 16.30 16.36
CA PHE A 106 2.16 17.69 15.97
C PHE A 106 2.29 18.68 17.14
N ALA A 107 2.27 18.22 18.40
CA ALA A 107 2.66 19.00 19.57
C ALA A 107 4.19 19.04 19.82
N GLY A 108 4.99 18.49 18.90
CA GLY A 108 6.44 18.48 18.98
C GLY A 108 7.04 17.32 19.77
N GLN A 109 6.29 16.27 20.06
CA GLN A 109 6.69 15.13 20.87
C GLN A 109 6.46 13.79 20.13
N PRO A 110 7.04 13.59 18.92
CA PRO A 110 6.91 12.31 18.20
C PRO A 110 7.67 11.22 18.94
N THR A 111 7.01 10.08 19.17
CA THR A 111 7.62 8.94 19.88
C THR A 111 7.93 7.75 18.96
N HIS A 112 7.13 7.54 17.92
CA HIS A 112 7.32 6.45 16.97
C HIS A 112 8.33 6.83 15.87
N PRO A 113 9.20 5.91 15.41
CA PRO A 113 10.19 6.21 14.36
C PRO A 113 9.59 6.81 13.08
N VAL A 114 8.38 6.37 12.70
CA VAL A 114 7.69 6.92 11.51
C VAL A 114 7.32 8.40 11.70
N THR A 115 6.75 8.77 12.83
CA THR A 115 6.40 10.17 13.11
C THR A 115 7.65 11.02 13.30
N GLN A 116 8.70 10.49 13.96
CA GLN A 116 10.00 11.17 14.06
C GLN A 116 10.62 11.45 12.69
N ALA A 117 10.49 10.52 11.72
CA ALA A 117 10.97 10.71 10.36
C ALA A 117 10.09 11.68 9.55
N LEU A 118 8.77 11.71 9.81
CA LEU A 118 7.81 12.50 9.03
C LEU A 118 7.72 13.96 9.48
N MET A 119 7.75 14.23 10.79
CA MET A 119 7.54 15.58 11.36
C MET A 119 8.43 16.65 10.76
N PRO A 120 9.75 16.43 10.50
CA PRO A 120 10.61 17.44 9.87
C PRO A 120 10.12 17.93 8.51
N HIS A 121 9.31 17.15 7.81
CA HIS A 121 8.81 17.47 6.48
C HIS A 121 7.43 18.15 6.49
N CYS A 122 6.73 18.14 7.64
CA CYS A 122 5.33 18.56 7.69
C CYS A 122 5.16 20.05 7.36
N ALA A 123 6.03 20.92 7.87
CA ALA A 123 5.97 22.36 7.58
C ALA A 123 6.26 22.67 6.12
N ASP A 124 7.29 22.04 5.54
CA ASP A 124 7.77 22.30 4.18
C ASP A 124 6.72 21.92 3.11
N TYR A 125 5.92 20.89 3.40
CA TYR A 125 4.92 20.36 2.44
C TYR A 125 3.48 20.56 2.87
N GLY A 126 3.23 21.35 3.92
CA GLY A 126 1.88 21.64 4.41
C GLY A 126 1.12 20.40 4.85
N ILE A 127 1.83 19.40 5.42
CA ILE A 127 1.20 18.20 5.98
C ILE A 127 0.64 18.56 7.35
N GLU A 128 -0.64 18.34 7.53
CA GLU A 128 -1.36 18.67 8.76
C GLU A 128 -1.84 17.40 9.47
N ALA A 129 -2.13 17.49 10.77
CA ALA A 129 -2.64 16.36 11.54
C ALA A 129 -3.91 15.74 10.92
N ARG A 130 -4.78 16.57 10.30
CA ARG A 130 -6.01 16.09 9.65
C ARG A 130 -5.75 15.06 8.54
N HIS A 131 -4.63 15.18 7.81
CA HIS A 131 -4.28 14.22 6.75
C HIS A 131 -3.96 12.83 7.32
N LEU A 132 -3.22 12.79 8.42
CA LEU A 132 -2.85 11.56 9.09
C LEU A 132 -4.05 10.93 9.81
N LEU A 133 -4.86 11.77 10.49
CA LEU A 133 -6.06 11.31 11.19
C LEU A 133 -7.12 10.78 10.21
N ALA A 134 -7.22 11.34 9.01
CA ALA A 134 -8.13 10.84 7.97
C ALA A 134 -7.77 9.40 7.53
N VAL A 135 -6.49 9.08 7.38
CA VAL A 135 -6.04 7.72 7.06
C VAL A 135 -6.43 6.76 8.19
N ILE A 136 -6.22 7.16 9.45
CA ILE A 136 -6.61 6.36 10.62
C ILE A 136 -8.13 6.17 10.66
N GLU A 137 -8.93 7.21 10.40
CA GLU A 137 -10.40 7.13 10.32
C GLU A 137 -10.84 6.14 9.23
N GLY A 138 -10.22 6.21 8.05
CA GLY A 138 -10.51 5.26 6.96
C GLY A 138 -10.22 3.81 7.33
N CYS A 139 -9.08 3.53 7.97
CA CYS A 139 -8.77 2.19 8.45
C CYS A 139 -9.68 1.75 9.61
N GLN A 140 -10.15 2.69 10.44
CA GLN A 140 -11.15 2.39 11.47
C GLN A 140 -12.48 1.95 10.85
N MET A 141 -12.90 2.51 9.70
CA MET A 141 -14.09 2.06 8.98
C MET A 141 -13.99 0.57 8.60
N ASP A 142 -12.80 0.04 8.29
CA ASP A 142 -12.59 -1.38 7.99
C ASP A 142 -12.79 -2.32 9.19
N LEU A 143 -12.73 -1.79 10.42
CA LEU A 143 -13.07 -2.53 11.63
C LEU A 143 -14.57 -2.46 11.96
N GLU A 144 -15.22 -1.34 11.61
CA GLU A 144 -16.61 -1.05 11.98
C GLU A 144 -17.62 -1.59 10.95
N GLN A 145 -17.22 -1.66 9.66
CA GLN A 145 -18.11 -2.11 8.60
C GLN A 145 -17.39 -2.92 7.52
N SER A 146 -17.97 -4.05 7.16
CA SER A 146 -17.46 -4.94 6.09
C SER A 146 -18.19 -4.75 4.76
N ARG A 147 -19.19 -3.88 4.68
CA ARG A 147 -20.07 -3.69 3.54
C ARG A 147 -20.48 -2.22 3.37
N TYR A 148 -20.69 -1.81 2.13
CA TYR A 148 -21.15 -0.48 1.73
C TYR A 148 -22.52 -0.56 1.08
N LEU A 149 -23.47 0.30 1.48
CA LEU A 149 -24.83 0.29 0.90
C LEU A 149 -24.82 0.75 -0.56
N ASP A 150 -24.11 1.83 -0.84
CA ASP A 150 -24.06 2.50 -2.14
C ASP A 150 -22.63 3.02 -2.44
N PHE A 151 -22.49 3.57 -3.64
CA PHE A 151 -21.21 4.12 -4.07
C PHE A 151 -20.79 5.37 -3.26
N ALA A 152 -21.73 6.17 -2.76
CA ALA A 152 -21.38 7.35 -1.96
C ALA A 152 -20.70 6.98 -0.64
N GLY A 153 -21.17 5.92 0.03
CA GLY A 153 -20.52 5.37 1.21
C GLY A 153 -19.12 4.83 0.92
N LEU A 154 -18.95 4.09 -0.19
CA LEU A 154 -17.65 3.61 -0.63
C LEU A 154 -16.71 4.77 -1.01
N GLN A 155 -17.21 5.80 -1.69
CA GLN A 155 -16.43 6.97 -2.08
C GLN A 155 -15.89 7.72 -0.87
N ARG A 156 -16.66 7.83 0.23
CA ARG A 156 -16.19 8.42 1.49
C ARG A 156 -14.99 7.65 2.04
N TYR A 157 -15.06 6.32 2.08
CA TYR A 157 -13.93 5.47 2.47
C TYR A 157 -12.71 5.71 1.59
N CYS A 158 -12.89 5.64 0.27
CA CYS A 158 -11.81 5.87 -0.69
C CYS A 158 -11.19 7.27 -0.55
N HIS A 159 -11.99 8.30 -0.22
CA HIS A 159 -11.49 9.64 0.03
C HIS A 159 -10.55 9.65 1.24
N LEU A 160 -10.89 8.98 2.33
CA LEU A 160 -10.07 8.94 3.54
C LEU A 160 -8.76 8.18 3.32
N VAL A 161 -8.80 6.97 2.72
CA VAL A 161 -7.63 6.10 2.59
C VAL A 161 -6.76 6.37 1.35
N ALA A 162 -7.28 7.08 0.36
CA ALA A 162 -6.56 7.33 -0.89
C ALA A 162 -6.64 8.79 -1.36
N GLY A 163 -7.79 9.47 -1.25
CA GLY A 163 -7.93 10.87 -1.62
C GLY A 163 -7.02 11.78 -0.79
N MET A 164 -7.08 11.65 0.54
CA MET A 164 -6.22 12.41 1.46
C MET A 164 -4.74 12.05 1.30
N VAL A 165 -4.45 10.79 0.99
CA VAL A 165 -3.07 10.35 0.66
C VAL A 165 -2.59 11.01 -0.62
N GLY A 166 -3.44 11.09 -1.63
CA GLY A 166 -3.16 11.78 -2.89
C GLY A 166 -2.89 13.26 -2.70
N GLU A 167 -3.66 13.95 -1.84
CA GLU A 167 -3.47 15.37 -1.52
C GLU A 167 -2.07 15.63 -0.94
N VAL A 168 -1.66 14.86 0.07
CA VAL A 168 -0.33 14.98 0.66
C VAL A 168 0.76 14.67 -0.37
N ALA A 169 0.59 13.62 -1.15
CA ALA A 169 1.55 13.25 -2.20
C ALA A 169 1.70 14.39 -3.23
N ALA A 170 0.61 15.00 -3.70
CA ALA A 170 0.65 16.09 -4.65
C ALA A 170 1.41 17.32 -4.12
N ARG A 171 1.23 17.66 -2.83
CA ARG A 171 1.98 18.73 -2.16
C ARG A 171 3.48 18.42 -2.09
N ILE A 172 3.85 17.19 -1.69
CA ILE A 172 5.25 16.75 -1.65
C ILE A 172 5.88 16.76 -3.05
N PHE A 173 5.12 16.39 -4.09
CA PHE A 173 5.61 16.42 -5.48
C PHE A 173 5.81 17.84 -6.01
N GLY A 174 5.20 18.84 -5.39
CA GLY A 174 5.41 20.26 -5.69
C GLY A 174 4.23 20.90 -6.39
N GLN A 175 3.04 20.64 -5.87
CA GLN A 175 1.81 21.34 -6.25
C GLN A 175 1.98 22.86 -6.10
N THR A 176 1.55 23.61 -7.11
CA THR A 176 1.47 25.08 -7.11
C THR A 176 0.06 25.59 -7.28
N GLU A 177 -0.80 24.83 -7.95
CA GLU A 177 -2.18 25.21 -8.25
C GLU A 177 -3.18 24.50 -7.35
N ALA A 178 -4.19 25.21 -6.86
CA ALA A 178 -5.23 24.63 -5.99
C ALA A 178 -6.02 23.49 -6.69
N ALA A 179 -6.22 23.59 -7.99
CA ALA A 179 -6.91 22.57 -8.78
C ALA A 179 -6.20 21.21 -8.75
N THR A 180 -4.89 21.18 -8.49
CA THR A 180 -4.11 19.93 -8.36
C THR A 180 -4.58 19.09 -7.16
N THR A 181 -5.18 19.71 -6.12
CA THR A 181 -5.81 18.95 -5.03
C THR A 181 -7.00 18.14 -5.54
N THR A 182 -7.85 18.70 -6.40
CA THR A 182 -8.99 17.97 -6.99
C THR A 182 -8.51 16.84 -7.89
N TYR A 183 -7.48 17.08 -8.70
CA TYR A 183 -6.79 16.03 -9.46
C TYR A 183 -6.33 14.90 -8.54
N ALA A 184 -5.64 15.22 -7.44
CA ALA A 184 -5.07 14.24 -6.52
C ALA A 184 -6.16 13.38 -5.83
N HIS A 185 -7.27 14.00 -5.42
CA HIS A 185 -8.41 13.28 -4.86
C HIS A 185 -9.07 12.34 -5.87
N THR A 186 -9.28 12.82 -7.10
CA THR A 186 -9.89 12.03 -8.17
C THR A 186 -9.00 10.86 -8.57
N LEU A 187 -7.68 11.09 -8.67
CA LEU A 187 -6.71 10.06 -8.99
C LEU A 187 -6.58 9.03 -7.84
N GLY A 188 -6.61 9.50 -6.59
CA GLY A 188 -6.62 8.63 -5.41
C GLY A 188 -7.84 7.69 -5.40
N LEU A 189 -9.02 8.22 -5.71
CA LEU A 189 -10.23 7.41 -5.85
C LEU A 189 -10.07 6.36 -6.96
N ALA A 190 -9.54 6.73 -8.13
CA ALA A 190 -9.29 5.78 -9.22
C ALA A 190 -8.31 4.67 -8.81
N PHE A 191 -7.25 4.99 -8.06
CA PHE A 191 -6.31 4.00 -7.53
C PHE A 191 -7.00 3.05 -6.55
N GLN A 192 -7.79 3.57 -5.63
CA GLN A 192 -8.45 2.73 -4.63
C GLN A 192 -9.50 1.83 -5.25
N LEU A 193 -10.28 2.31 -6.23
CA LEU A 193 -11.20 1.45 -6.98
C LEU A 193 -10.46 0.35 -7.73
N THR A 194 -9.29 0.64 -8.31
CA THR A 194 -8.47 -0.38 -8.97
C THR A 194 -7.95 -1.42 -7.97
N ASN A 195 -7.56 -1.01 -6.75
CA ASN A 195 -7.21 -1.94 -5.67
C ASN A 195 -8.41 -2.84 -5.30
N ILE A 196 -9.58 -2.24 -5.08
CA ILE A 196 -10.81 -2.98 -4.74
C ILE A 196 -11.17 -3.99 -5.85
N ILE A 197 -11.07 -3.59 -7.13
CA ILE A 197 -11.31 -4.49 -8.27
C ILE A 197 -10.32 -5.66 -8.26
N ARG A 198 -9.03 -5.38 -8.03
CA ARG A 198 -7.97 -6.40 -8.01
C ARG A 198 -8.12 -7.40 -6.88
N ASP A 199 -8.51 -6.91 -5.70
CA ASP A 199 -8.39 -7.64 -4.44
C ASP A 199 -9.72 -8.25 -3.96
N VAL A 200 -10.82 -8.24 -4.77
CA VAL A 200 -12.15 -8.76 -4.39
C VAL A 200 -12.07 -10.14 -3.74
N GLY A 201 -11.28 -11.07 -4.29
CA GLY A 201 -11.15 -12.42 -3.76
C GLY A 201 -10.37 -12.49 -2.44
N GLU A 202 -9.34 -11.66 -2.27
CA GLU A 202 -8.56 -11.56 -1.03
C GLU A 202 -9.37 -10.88 0.08
N ASP A 203 -10.09 -9.81 -0.26
CA ASP A 203 -10.95 -9.08 0.68
C ASP A 203 -12.11 -9.98 1.18
N ALA A 204 -12.69 -10.77 0.28
CA ALA A 204 -13.74 -11.73 0.64
C ALA A 204 -13.25 -12.78 1.65
N LEU A 205 -12.00 -13.23 1.57
CA LEU A 205 -11.40 -14.14 2.59
C LEU A 205 -11.28 -13.50 3.97
N ARG A 206 -11.14 -12.16 4.01
CA ARG A 206 -11.13 -11.37 5.25
C ARG A 206 -12.54 -10.97 5.70
N GLY A 207 -13.59 -11.43 5.01
CA GLY A 207 -14.98 -11.10 5.30
C GLY A 207 -15.41 -9.71 4.82
N ARG A 208 -14.61 -9.05 3.98
CA ARG A 208 -14.88 -7.70 3.44
C ARG A 208 -15.35 -7.78 2.00
N ILE A 209 -16.41 -7.04 1.65
CA ILE A 209 -16.84 -6.85 0.27
C ILE A 209 -17.08 -5.35 0.07
N TYR A 210 -16.15 -4.69 -0.60
CA TYR A 210 -16.21 -3.24 -0.85
C TYR A 210 -17.20 -2.88 -1.97
N LEU A 211 -17.54 -3.82 -2.84
CA LEU A 211 -18.53 -3.60 -3.91
C LEU A 211 -19.89 -3.21 -3.29
N PRO A 212 -20.49 -2.06 -3.69
CA PRO A 212 -21.74 -1.59 -3.09
C PRO A 212 -22.90 -2.57 -3.20
N ILE A 213 -23.67 -2.71 -2.13
CA ILE A 213 -24.85 -3.61 -2.09
C ILE A 213 -25.85 -3.27 -3.20
N ALA A 214 -26.11 -1.97 -3.44
CA ALA A 214 -27.00 -1.52 -4.51
C ALA A 214 -26.52 -2.00 -5.89
N GLU A 215 -25.20 -2.01 -6.14
CA GLU A 215 -24.63 -2.45 -7.40
C GLU A 215 -24.59 -3.98 -7.52
N LEU A 216 -24.33 -4.70 -6.42
CA LEU A 216 -24.52 -6.15 -6.38
C LEU A 216 -25.95 -6.54 -6.75
N GLN A 217 -26.95 -5.82 -6.22
CA GLN A 217 -28.35 -6.04 -6.55
C GLN A 217 -28.67 -5.72 -8.01
N GLN A 218 -28.11 -4.61 -8.55
CA GLN A 218 -28.30 -4.20 -9.93
C GLN A 218 -27.85 -5.27 -10.93
N PHE A 219 -26.77 -5.98 -10.63
CA PHE A 219 -26.22 -7.03 -11.47
C PHE A 219 -26.64 -8.44 -11.04
N ASP A 220 -27.55 -8.55 -10.07
CA ASP A 220 -28.01 -9.82 -9.48
C ASP A 220 -26.86 -10.73 -8.98
N VAL A 221 -25.78 -10.14 -8.48
CA VAL A 221 -24.67 -10.85 -7.83
C VAL A 221 -24.94 -10.94 -6.33
N LYS A 222 -24.86 -12.14 -5.78
CA LYS A 222 -25.08 -12.33 -4.33
C LYS A 222 -23.75 -12.28 -3.58
N ALA A 223 -23.75 -11.72 -2.37
CA ALA A 223 -22.56 -11.64 -1.54
C ALA A 223 -21.91 -13.01 -1.26
N HIS A 224 -22.74 -14.05 -1.08
CA HIS A 224 -22.23 -15.40 -0.84
C HIS A 224 -21.53 -15.98 -2.07
N GLU A 225 -21.91 -15.60 -3.31
CA GLU A 225 -21.21 -16.02 -4.53
C GLU A 225 -19.78 -15.49 -4.53
N ILE A 226 -19.58 -14.23 -4.09
CA ILE A 226 -18.23 -13.62 -3.93
C ILE A 226 -17.45 -14.35 -2.83
N SER A 227 -18.03 -14.55 -1.65
CA SER A 227 -17.40 -15.24 -0.53
C SER A 227 -17.03 -16.69 -0.85
N GLN A 228 -17.82 -17.36 -1.70
CA GLN A 228 -17.57 -18.72 -2.19
C GLN A 228 -16.73 -18.74 -3.48
N ARG A 229 -16.27 -17.56 -3.93
CA ARG A 229 -15.44 -17.41 -5.14
C ARG A 229 -16.10 -17.96 -6.40
N GLN A 230 -17.41 -17.81 -6.53
CA GLN A 230 -18.18 -18.27 -7.70
C GLN A 230 -18.12 -17.22 -8.81
N HIS A 231 -17.27 -17.44 -9.79
CA HIS A 231 -17.21 -16.59 -10.98
C HIS A 231 -18.41 -16.85 -11.89
N SER A 232 -19.03 -15.78 -12.41
CA SER A 232 -20.20 -15.86 -13.30
C SER A 232 -20.17 -14.69 -14.31
N GLU A 233 -20.97 -14.82 -15.38
CA GLU A 233 -21.15 -13.73 -16.35
C GLU A 233 -21.72 -12.46 -15.69
N ARG A 234 -22.59 -12.61 -14.69
CA ARG A 234 -23.14 -11.50 -13.89
C ARG A 234 -22.05 -10.79 -13.11
N PHE A 235 -21.15 -11.57 -12.49
CA PHE A 235 -19.98 -11.02 -11.79
C PHE A 235 -19.06 -10.29 -12.77
N THR A 236 -18.78 -10.86 -13.94
CA THR A 236 -17.98 -10.21 -14.98
C THR A 236 -18.60 -8.89 -15.43
N ALA A 237 -19.92 -8.84 -15.62
CA ALA A 237 -20.65 -7.62 -15.99
C ALA A 237 -20.56 -6.53 -14.88
N LEU A 238 -20.70 -6.93 -13.60
CA LEU A 238 -20.48 -6.04 -12.46
C LEU A 238 -19.04 -5.50 -12.43
N MET A 239 -18.04 -6.35 -12.59
CA MET A 239 -16.64 -5.94 -12.54
C MET A 239 -16.28 -5.03 -13.71
N LYS A 240 -16.85 -5.28 -14.90
CA LYS A 240 -16.70 -4.36 -16.04
C LYS A 240 -17.29 -2.98 -15.73
N PHE A 241 -18.46 -2.91 -15.12
CA PHE A 241 -19.06 -1.64 -14.67
C PHE A 241 -18.14 -0.90 -13.68
N GLN A 242 -17.49 -1.61 -12.74
CA GLN A 242 -16.52 -1.01 -11.82
C GLN A 242 -15.27 -0.51 -12.56
N ALA A 243 -14.75 -1.29 -13.51
CA ALA A 243 -13.59 -0.93 -14.31
C ALA A 243 -13.85 0.29 -15.19
N ASP A 244 -15.01 0.35 -15.85
CA ASP A 244 -15.43 1.50 -16.67
C ASP A 244 -15.49 2.78 -15.81
N ARG A 245 -16.00 2.71 -14.58
CA ARG A 245 -15.97 3.83 -13.61
C ARG A 245 -14.53 4.24 -13.26
N ALA A 246 -13.67 3.28 -12.97
CA ALA A 246 -12.28 3.58 -12.65
C ALA A 246 -11.56 4.24 -13.84
N HIS A 247 -11.77 3.78 -15.07
CA HIS A 247 -11.22 4.41 -16.28
C HIS A 247 -11.71 5.84 -16.46
N GLN A 248 -13.00 6.11 -16.27
CA GLN A 248 -13.58 7.46 -16.31
C GLN A 248 -12.93 8.38 -15.28
N LEU A 249 -12.67 7.89 -14.06
CA LEU A 249 -12.00 8.67 -13.02
C LEU A 249 -10.53 8.97 -13.37
N TYR A 250 -9.81 8.02 -14.00
CA TYR A 250 -8.47 8.31 -14.53
C TYR A 250 -8.50 9.43 -15.58
N ASP A 251 -9.44 9.38 -16.51
CA ASP A 251 -9.56 10.39 -17.56
C ASP A 251 -9.96 11.75 -16.98
N GLN A 252 -10.89 11.79 -16.01
CA GLN A 252 -11.27 12.99 -15.29
C GLN A 252 -10.09 13.58 -14.51
N ALA A 253 -9.32 12.75 -13.79
CA ALA A 253 -8.15 13.20 -13.06
C ALA A 253 -7.14 13.86 -14.00
N LEU A 254 -6.83 13.23 -15.14
CA LEU A 254 -5.91 13.80 -16.12
C LEU A 254 -6.38 15.13 -16.70
N ALA A 255 -7.68 15.28 -16.93
CA ALA A 255 -8.28 16.53 -17.40
C ALA A 255 -8.23 17.65 -16.34
N LEU A 256 -8.24 17.29 -15.06
CA LEU A 256 -8.17 18.25 -13.94
C LEU A 256 -6.74 18.72 -13.63
N LEU A 257 -5.71 18.04 -14.12
CA LEU A 257 -4.32 18.39 -13.81
C LEU A 257 -3.89 19.67 -14.52
N PRO A 258 -3.58 20.76 -13.79
CA PRO A 258 -3.09 21.98 -14.38
C PRO A 258 -1.77 21.78 -15.14
N ALA A 259 -1.62 22.44 -16.29
CA ALA A 259 -0.39 22.37 -17.08
C ALA A 259 0.85 22.85 -16.31
N ALA A 260 0.68 23.81 -15.39
CA ALA A 260 1.75 24.31 -14.51
C ALA A 260 2.33 23.20 -13.63
N ASP A 261 1.49 22.30 -13.12
CA ASP A 261 1.89 21.24 -12.20
C ASP A 261 2.23 19.91 -12.90
N TRP A 262 2.03 19.79 -14.20
CA TRP A 262 2.25 18.53 -14.94
C TRP A 262 3.61 17.90 -14.67
N ARG A 263 4.67 18.72 -14.69
CA ARG A 263 6.04 18.21 -14.45
C ARG A 263 6.25 17.76 -13.00
N ALA A 264 5.70 18.52 -12.06
CA ALA A 264 5.79 18.19 -10.63
C ALA A 264 5.02 16.92 -10.29
N GLN A 265 3.85 16.70 -10.93
CA GLN A 265 2.99 15.56 -10.69
C GLN A 265 3.36 14.29 -11.48
N LYS A 266 4.52 14.26 -12.16
CA LYS A 266 4.99 13.06 -12.87
C LYS A 266 4.96 11.77 -12.04
N PRO A 267 5.29 11.75 -10.74
CA PRO A 267 5.16 10.51 -9.95
C PRO A 267 3.73 9.99 -9.88
N GLY A 268 2.73 10.87 -9.73
CA GLY A 268 1.32 10.51 -9.80
C GLY A 268 0.92 9.96 -11.17
N LEU A 269 1.43 10.56 -12.26
CA LEU A 269 1.20 10.11 -13.63
C LEU A 269 1.86 8.75 -13.92
N MET A 270 3.06 8.48 -13.37
CA MET A 270 3.71 7.16 -13.44
C MET A 270 2.83 6.10 -12.78
N MET A 271 2.31 6.40 -11.61
CA MET A 271 1.38 5.52 -10.89
C MET A 271 0.11 5.28 -11.70
N ALA A 272 -0.48 6.33 -12.29
CA ALA A 272 -1.65 6.20 -13.15
C ALA A 272 -1.37 5.28 -14.35
N SER A 273 -0.21 5.38 -14.99
CA SER A 273 0.20 4.49 -16.08
C SER A 273 0.29 3.02 -15.63
N ILE A 274 0.90 2.76 -14.46
CA ILE A 274 1.04 1.42 -13.90
C ILE A 274 -0.35 0.83 -13.55
N TYR A 275 -1.19 1.59 -12.86
CA TYR A 275 -2.49 1.12 -12.38
C TYR A 275 -3.51 0.94 -13.51
N ARG A 276 -3.54 1.86 -14.50
CA ARG A 276 -4.38 1.67 -15.71
C ARG A 276 -3.95 0.44 -16.51
N THR A 277 -2.63 0.17 -16.59
CA THR A 277 -2.14 -1.05 -17.23
C THR A 277 -2.56 -2.28 -16.44
N LEU A 278 -2.46 -2.26 -15.11
CA LEU A 278 -2.93 -3.34 -14.25
C LEU A 278 -4.43 -3.60 -14.45
N LEU A 279 -5.25 -2.54 -14.49
CA LEU A 279 -6.69 -2.66 -14.69
C LEU A 279 -7.01 -3.31 -16.04
N ARG A 280 -6.33 -2.92 -17.13
CA ARG A 280 -6.49 -3.55 -18.44
C ARG A 280 -6.08 -5.02 -18.47
N GLU A 281 -5.06 -5.43 -17.71
CA GLU A 281 -4.70 -6.84 -17.57
C GLU A 281 -5.79 -7.63 -16.84
N ILE A 282 -6.40 -7.06 -15.80
CA ILE A 282 -7.54 -7.66 -15.09
C ILE A 282 -8.76 -7.81 -16.02
N GLU A 283 -9.03 -6.82 -16.87
CA GLU A 283 -10.08 -6.88 -17.88
C GLU A 283 -9.80 -7.97 -18.93
N ALA A 284 -8.56 -8.01 -19.45
CA ALA A 284 -8.14 -8.97 -20.46
C ALA A 284 -8.19 -10.43 -19.95
N ASP A 285 -8.00 -10.64 -18.64
CA ASP A 285 -8.10 -11.93 -17.96
C ASP A 285 -9.56 -12.30 -17.61
N GLY A 286 -10.55 -11.51 -18.02
CA GLY A 286 -11.96 -11.74 -17.74
C GLY A 286 -12.30 -11.62 -16.25
N PHE A 287 -11.61 -10.76 -15.52
CA PHE A 287 -11.84 -10.51 -14.09
C PHE A 287 -11.75 -11.77 -13.20
N GLN A 288 -10.72 -12.61 -13.40
CA GLN A 288 -10.49 -13.80 -12.55
C GLN A 288 -10.04 -13.49 -11.13
N VAL A 289 -10.33 -12.28 -10.64
CA VAL A 289 -9.90 -11.71 -9.35
C VAL A 289 -10.44 -12.44 -8.12
N LEU A 290 -11.45 -13.28 -8.26
CA LEU A 290 -11.93 -14.13 -7.17
C LEU A 290 -10.92 -15.25 -6.81
N HIS A 291 -10.13 -15.70 -7.77
CA HIS A 291 -9.23 -16.84 -7.62
C HIS A 291 -7.76 -16.45 -7.55
N GLN A 292 -7.39 -15.36 -8.19
CA GLN A 292 -6.00 -14.93 -8.31
C GLN A 292 -5.89 -13.42 -8.20
N ARG A 293 -4.75 -12.98 -7.71
CA ARG A 293 -4.40 -11.56 -7.65
C ARG A 293 -3.51 -11.19 -8.81
N THR A 294 -4.02 -10.43 -9.75
CA THR A 294 -3.26 -9.95 -10.90
C THR A 294 -2.22 -8.92 -10.47
N SER A 295 -0.99 -9.08 -10.95
CA SER A 295 0.09 -8.12 -10.67
C SER A 295 1.00 -7.95 -11.88
N LEU A 296 1.52 -6.73 -12.07
CA LEU A 296 2.54 -6.46 -13.07
C LEU A 296 3.92 -6.84 -12.53
N THR A 297 4.77 -7.38 -13.41
CA THR A 297 6.15 -7.70 -13.04
C THR A 297 6.95 -6.44 -12.69
N PRO A 298 7.96 -6.52 -11.79
CA PRO A 298 8.81 -5.38 -11.45
C PRO A 298 9.41 -4.67 -12.67
N LEU A 299 9.88 -5.42 -13.66
CA LEU A 299 10.44 -4.86 -14.89
C LEU A 299 9.40 -4.06 -15.69
N ARG A 300 8.16 -4.55 -15.77
CA ARG A 300 7.07 -3.85 -16.46
C ARG A 300 6.68 -2.56 -15.74
N LYS A 301 6.62 -2.59 -14.40
CA LYS A 301 6.39 -1.38 -13.59
C LYS A 301 7.48 -0.33 -13.80
N LEU A 302 8.76 -0.74 -13.76
CA LEU A 302 9.90 0.14 -13.99
C LEU A 302 9.87 0.74 -15.40
N TRP A 303 9.58 -0.08 -16.41
CA TRP A 303 9.48 0.39 -17.80
C TRP A 303 8.36 1.41 -17.99
N LEU A 304 7.16 1.17 -17.41
CA LEU A 304 6.04 2.12 -17.46
C LEU A 304 6.37 3.45 -16.78
N ALA A 305 7.02 3.40 -15.60
CA ALA A 305 7.48 4.59 -14.89
C ALA A 305 8.52 5.35 -15.72
N TRP A 306 9.52 4.66 -16.28
CA TRP A 306 10.53 5.26 -17.15
C TRP A 306 9.91 5.86 -18.44
N LYS A 307 9.00 5.14 -19.10
CA LYS A 307 8.29 5.62 -20.29
C LYS A 307 7.58 6.94 -19.99
N MET A 308 6.85 7.03 -18.87
CA MET A 308 6.18 8.26 -18.46
C MET A 308 7.18 9.37 -18.15
N GLN A 309 8.31 9.05 -17.47
CA GLN A 309 9.37 10.02 -17.18
C GLN A 309 9.97 10.60 -18.44
N ALA A 310 10.30 9.76 -19.42
CA ALA A 310 11.01 10.15 -20.63
C ALA A 310 10.10 10.78 -21.70
N LEU A 311 8.94 10.17 -21.95
CA LEU A 311 8.06 10.53 -23.06
C LEU A 311 6.85 11.37 -22.65
N GLY A 312 6.49 11.38 -21.36
CA GLY A 312 5.30 12.08 -20.86
C GLY A 312 3.97 11.57 -21.45
N ARG A 313 3.94 10.30 -21.88
CA ARG A 313 2.77 9.68 -22.55
C ARG A 313 2.33 8.40 -21.84
N PHE A 314 1.00 8.21 -21.75
CA PHE A 314 0.36 6.97 -21.28
C PHE A 314 0.44 5.86 -22.30
#